data_3f167f018137921e930a327d3927c474
#
_entry.id   3f167f018137921e930a327d3927c474
#
_cell.length_a   1.000
_cell.length_b   1.000
_cell.length_c   1.000
_cell.angle_alpha   90.00
_cell.angle_beta   90.00
_cell.angle_gamma   90.00
#
_symmetry.space_group_name_H-M   'P 1'
#
loop_
_entity.id
_entity.type
_entity.pdbx_description
1 polymer ?
#
loop_
_entity_poly.entity_id
_entity_poly.type
_entity_poly.pdbx_seq_one_letter_code
_entity_poly.pdbx_strand_id
1 'polypeptide(L)'
;RPEGTKTKIFWNIHTPKRSYLERSLNLLAEDFFVSNIDKSIKNLYQLLGNKVNKDQQLASIKYDSIMIENREGALLLGVNVSTRNSKDVLFKNVLMNHGKVVNFVRSDLGKKDDEFGTPVMITNPSNLKDKEISYFYGVPLAKRIPVSDNNFNFQTINSSRVYYIYFQGNYNNRIKNIQELL
;
A
#
# COMPACT_ATOMS: atom_id res chain seq x y z
N ARG A 1 -20.44 -17.36 13.82
CA ARG A 1 -21.84 -17.02 13.49
C ARG A 1 -22.08 -15.56 13.80
N PRO A 2 -22.76 -14.80 12.94
CA PRO A 2 -23.16 -13.44 13.26
C PRO A 2 -24.25 -13.44 14.35
N GLU A 3 -24.09 -12.58 15.35
CA GLU A 3 -25.10 -12.31 16.39
C GLU A 3 -25.38 -10.80 16.39
N GLY A 4 -26.36 -10.37 15.61
CA GLY A 4 -26.67 -8.95 15.43
C GLY A 4 -25.49 -8.19 14.80
N THR A 5 -24.97 -7.16 15.49
CA THR A 5 -23.79 -6.39 15.07
C THR A 5 -22.45 -7.01 15.50
N LYS A 6 -22.47 -8.19 16.14
CA LYS A 6 -21.26 -8.85 16.67
C LYS A 6 -21.06 -10.20 15.98
N THR A 7 -19.82 -10.61 15.85
CA THR A 7 -19.43 -11.93 15.34
C THR A 7 -18.84 -12.75 16.48
N LYS A 8 -19.44 -13.92 16.76
CA LYS A 8 -18.92 -14.85 17.75
C LYS A 8 -18.04 -15.89 17.06
N ILE A 9 -16.77 -15.95 17.48
CA ILE A 9 -15.79 -16.89 16.95
C ILE A 9 -15.61 -18.01 17.96
N PHE A 10 -15.79 -19.26 17.50
CA PHE A 10 -15.54 -20.47 18.29
C PHE A 10 -14.26 -21.11 17.77
N TRP A 11 -13.32 -21.33 18.65
CA TRP A 11 -12.10 -22.04 18.34
C TRP A 11 -12.02 -23.32 19.17
N ASN A 12 -12.23 -24.46 18.53
CA ASN A 12 -12.14 -25.77 19.20
C ASN A 12 -10.74 -26.34 18.98
N ILE A 13 -9.99 -26.49 20.06
CA ILE A 13 -8.65 -27.08 20.05
C ILE A 13 -8.79 -28.52 20.57
N HIS A 14 -8.45 -29.50 19.74
CA HIS A 14 -8.40 -30.89 20.13
C HIS A 14 -6.94 -31.33 20.33
N THR A 15 -6.58 -31.67 21.57
CA THR A 15 -5.30 -32.29 21.83
C THR A 15 -5.42 -33.80 21.69
N PRO A 16 -4.54 -34.47 20.92
CA PRO A 16 -4.56 -35.93 20.82
C PRO A 16 -4.31 -36.58 22.18
N LYS A 17 -4.94 -37.75 22.41
CA LYS A 17 -4.71 -38.55 23.63
C LYS A 17 -3.23 -38.98 23.68
N ARG A 18 -2.49 -38.49 24.66
CA ARG A 18 -1.07 -38.79 24.89
C ARG A 18 -0.85 -39.54 26.18
N SER A 19 0.36 -40.13 26.36
CA SER A 19 0.77 -40.87 27.54
C SER A 19 0.77 -39.97 28.79
N TYR A 20 0.76 -40.59 29.98
CA TYR A 20 0.72 -39.88 31.29
C TYR A 20 1.89 -38.90 31.47
N LEU A 21 3.09 -39.26 31.03
CA LEU A 21 4.30 -38.40 31.08
C LEU A 21 4.18 -37.16 30.19
N GLU A 22 3.61 -37.30 29.00
CA GLU A 22 3.40 -36.18 28.07
C GLU A 22 2.30 -35.23 28.57
N ARG A 23 1.33 -35.70 29.35
CA ARG A 23 0.31 -34.85 29.99
C ARG A 23 0.92 -33.95 31.06
N SER A 24 1.88 -34.44 31.83
CA SER A 24 2.58 -33.64 32.86
C SER A 24 3.41 -32.52 32.25
N LEU A 25 4.03 -32.77 31.09
CA LEU A 25 4.73 -31.75 30.31
C LEU A 25 3.80 -30.70 29.70
N ASN A 26 2.58 -31.09 29.35
CA ASN A 26 1.58 -30.15 28.83
C ASN A 26 1.08 -29.17 29.89
N LEU A 27 1.01 -29.56 31.17
CA LEU A 27 0.66 -28.66 32.25
C LEU A 27 1.72 -27.55 32.46
N LEU A 28 3.00 -27.84 32.22
CA LEU A 28 4.07 -26.84 32.23
C LEU A 28 4.06 -25.92 30.99
N ALA A 29 3.42 -26.36 29.89
CA ALA A 29 3.30 -25.60 28.68
C ALA A 29 1.99 -24.79 28.58
N GLU A 30 1.10 -24.88 29.59
CA GLU A 30 -0.21 -24.24 29.58
C GLU A 30 -0.11 -22.73 29.46
N ASP A 31 0.76 -22.09 30.22
CA ASP A 31 1.00 -20.64 30.17
C ASP A 31 1.52 -20.19 28.79
N PHE A 32 2.37 -21.00 28.17
CA PHE A 32 2.88 -20.75 26.83
C PHE A 32 1.77 -20.85 25.76
N PHE A 33 0.86 -21.80 25.93
CA PHE A 33 -0.28 -22.03 25.05
C PHE A 33 -1.27 -20.86 25.14
N VAL A 34 -1.62 -20.44 26.36
CA VAL A 34 -2.51 -19.31 26.63
C VAL A 34 -1.92 -18.03 26.05
N SER A 35 -0.64 -17.78 26.27
CA SER A 35 0.06 -16.60 25.73
C SER A 35 0.03 -16.56 24.19
N ASN A 36 0.20 -17.71 23.52
CA ASN A 36 0.15 -17.78 22.07
C ASN A 36 -1.28 -17.58 21.52
N ILE A 37 -2.30 -18.08 22.22
CA ILE A 37 -3.70 -17.84 21.88
C ILE A 37 -4.03 -16.34 22.00
N ASP A 38 -3.65 -15.71 23.12
CA ASP A 38 -3.87 -14.29 23.33
C ASP A 38 -3.19 -13.42 22.27
N LYS A 39 -1.95 -13.75 21.89
CA LYS A 39 -1.26 -13.07 20.78
C LYS A 39 -2.01 -13.24 19.46
N SER A 40 -2.49 -14.45 19.18
CA SER A 40 -3.24 -14.73 17.95
C SER A 40 -4.57 -13.99 17.93
N ILE A 41 -5.27 -13.88 19.05
CA ILE A 41 -6.50 -13.10 19.17
C ILE A 41 -6.22 -11.61 18.97
N LYS A 42 -5.16 -11.06 19.61
CA LYS A 42 -4.77 -9.65 19.43
C LYS A 42 -4.43 -9.35 17.97
N ASN A 43 -3.66 -10.22 17.31
CA ASN A 43 -3.33 -10.07 15.89
C ASN A 43 -4.59 -10.11 15.00
N LEU A 44 -5.54 -11.00 15.30
CA LEU A 44 -6.81 -11.08 14.60
C LEU A 44 -7.63 -9.80 14.78
N TYR A 45 -7.70 -9.26 16.00
CA TYR A 45 -8.36 -7.97 16.29
C TYR A 45 -7.75 -6.82 15.49
N GLN A 46 -6.42 -6.74 15.44
CA GLN A 46 -5.72 -5.71 14.66
C GLN A 46 -5.99 -5.85 13.16
N LEU A 47 -5.92 -7.07 12.62
CA LEU A 47 -6.20 -7.36 11.22
C LEU A 47 -7.63 -6.98 10.82
N LEU A 48 -8.61 -7.38 11.63
CA LEU A 48 -10.02 -7.07 11.38
C LEU A 48 -10.30 -5.57 11.56
N GLY A 49 -9.74 -4.93 12.58
CA GLY A 49 -9.86 -3.50 12.82
C GLY A 49 -9.29 -2.68 11.66
N ASN A 50 -8.10 -3.03 11.18
CA ASN A 50 -7.47 -2.37 10.03
C ASN A 50 -8.31 -2.54 8.75
N LYS A 51 -8.89 -3.72 8.53
CA LYS A 51 -9.75 -3.97 7.39
C LYS A 51 -11.03 -3.13 7.46
N VAL A 52 -11.71 -3.11 8.60
CA VAL A 52 -12.93 -2.31 8.81
C VAL A 52 -12.65 -0.83 8.62
N ASN A 53 -11.57 -0.30 9.19
CA ASN A 53 -11.17 1.10 9.02
C ASN A 53 -10.89 1.42 7.54
N LYS A 54 -10.21 0.53 6.83
CA LYS A 54 -9.94 0.70 5.40
C LYS A 54 -11.24 0.67 4.58
N ASP A 55 -12.15 -0.23 4.87
CA ASP A 55 -13.44 -0.33 4.18
C ASP A 55 -14.30 0.91 4.45
N GLN A 56 -14.28 1.45 5.68
CA GLN A 56 -14.96 2.71 6.02
C GLN A 56 -14.33 3.92 5.31
N GLN A 57 -12.99 3.98 5.23
CA GLN A 57 -12.29 5.01 4.47
C GLN A 57 -12.66 4.95 2.98
N LEU A 58 -12.68 3.74 2.39
CA LEU A 58 -13.08 3.56 0.99
C LEU A 58 -14.54 3.94 0.74
N ALA A 59 -15.43 3.64 1.67
CA ALA A 59 -16.85 4.00 1.57
C ALA A 59 -17.09 5.51 1.71
N SER A 60 -16.20 6.24 2.36
CA SER A 60 -16.28 7.70 2.51
C SER A 60 -15.71 8.49 1.32
N ILE A 61 -15.04 7.80 0.37
CA ILE A 61 -14.46 8.45 -0.79
C ILE A 61 -15.55 8.99 -1.71
N LYS A 62 -15.47 10.28 -2.00
CA LYS A 62 -16.28 10.91 -3.05
C LYS A 62 -15.53 10.80 -4.38
N TYR A 63 -16.06 9.99 -5.28
CA TYR A 63 -15.50 9.82 -6.62
C TYR A 63 -15.94 10.97 -7.53
N ASP A 64 -15.14 11.24 -8.55
CA ASP A 64 -15.42 12.22 -9.62
C ASP A 64 -15.79 13.62 -9.10
N SER A 65 -15.24 13.99 -7.94
CA SER A 65 -15.42 15.30 -7.32
C SER A 65 -14.07 15.93 -7.01
N ILE A 66 -13.87 17.17 -7.40
CA ILE A 66 -12.63 17.91 -7.10
C ILE A 66 -12.65 18.30 -5.62
N MET A 67 -11.59 17.94 -4.95
CA MET A 67 -11.34 18.23 -3.54
C MET A 67 -10.02 18.98 -3.39
N ILE A 68 -9.86 19.67 -2.26
CA ILE A 68 -8.67 20.46 -1.95
C ILE A 68 -8.14 20.00 -0.61
N GLU A 69 -6.83 19.76 -0.54
CA GLU A 69 -6.15 19.48 0.73
C GLU A 69 -4.78 20.15 0.79
N ASN A 70 -4.29 20.39 2.00
CA ASN A 70 -2.90 20.73 2.22
C ASN A 70 -2.13 19.41 2.37
N ARG A 71 -1.24 19.14 1.42
CA ARG A 71 -0.42 17.93 1.42
C ARG A 71 0.96 18.23 1.97
N GLU A 72 1.42 17.42 2.89
CA GLU A 72 2.77 17.48 3.40
C GLU A 72 3.79 17.10 2.32
N GLY A 73 5.00 17.63 2.45
CA GLY A 73 6.10 17.28 1.57
C GLY A 73 6.47 15.81 1.69
N ALA A 74 6.99 15.23 0.62
CA ALA A 74 7.41 13.84 0.57
C ALA A 74 8.77 13.69 -0.11
N LEU A 75 9.59 12.80 0.42
CA LEU A 75 10.80 12.34 -0.23
C LEU A 75 10.50 11.02 -0.96
N LEU A 76 10.64 11.01 -2.26
CA LEU A 76 10.37 9.86 -3.09
C LEU A 76 11.67 9.22 -3.57
N LEU A 77 11.74 7.89 -3.57
CA LEU A 77 12.76 7.11 -4.25
C LEU A 77 12.12 6.41 -5.43
N GLY A 78 12.69 6.57 -6.64
CA GLY A 78 12.09 6.02 -7.84
C GLY A 78 12.96 6.15 -9.08
N VAL A 79 12.33 6.00 -10.24
CA VAL A 79 12.96 6.00 -11.55
C VAL A 79 12.33 7.05 -12.46
N ASN A 80 13.16 7.70 -13.30
CA ASN A 80 12.69 8.52 -14.40
C ASN A 80 12.48 7.65 -15.64
N VAL A 81 11.34 7.81 -16.27
CA VAL A 81 10.91 6.97 -17.41
C VAL A 81 10.39 7.85 -18.52
N SER A 82 10.77 7.55 -19.77
CA SER A 82 10.13 8.07 -20.97
C SER A 82 9.60 6.91 -21.80
N THR A 83 8.37 7.02 -22.27
CA THR A 83 7.72 5.96 -23.05
C THR A 83 6.69 6.55 -24.00
N ARG A 84 6.28 5.74 -25.00
CA ARG A 84 5.20 6.12 -25.90
C ARG A 84 3.90 6.35 -25.11
N ASN A 85 3.25 7.48 -25.39
CA ASN A 85 1.98 7.84 -24.77
C ASN A 85 0.79 7.11 -25.45
N SER A 86 0.81 5.80 -25.39
CA SER A 86 -0.31 4.97 -25.77
C SER A 86 -0.75 4.13 -24.57
N LYS A 87 -2.06 3.88 -24.46
CA LYS A 87 -2.66 3.21 -23.30
C LYS A 87 -1.91 1.95 -22.88
N ASP A 88 -1.73 1.02 -23.83
CA ASP A 88 -1.21 -0.31 -23.49
C ASP A 88 0.29 -0.27 -23.19
N VAL A 89 1.04 0.57 -23.91
CA VAL A 89 2.48 0.75 -23.67
C VAL A 89 2.71 1.45 -22.34
N LEU A 90 1.98 2.54 -22.06
CA LEU A 90 2.13 3.26 -20.81
C LEU A 90 1.72 2.39 -19.61
N PHE A 91 0.60 1.69 -19.68
CA PHE A 91 0.17 0.80 -18.60
C PHE A 91 1.20 -0.31 -18.32
N LYS A 92 1.71 -0.96 -19.37
CA LYS A 92 2.76 -2.00 -19.25
C LYS A 92 4.02 -1.44 -18.61
N ASN A 93 4.45 -0.24 -19.02
CA ASN A 93 5.63 0.42 -18.45
C ASN A 93 5.43 0.80 -16.99
N VAL A 94 4.27 1.35 -16.63
CA VAL A 94 3.95 1.68 -15.22
C VAL A 94 3.98 0.42 -14.35
N LEU A 95 3.38 -0.68 -14.82
CA LEU A 95 3.38 -1.95 -14.09
C LEU A 95 4.80 -2.52 -13.91
N MET A 96 5.62 -2.48 -14.97
CA MET A 96 7.01 -2.91 -14.92
C MET A 96 7.84 -2.07 -13.93
N ASN A 97 7.70 -0.75 -13.98
CA ASN A 97 8.42 0.15 -13.08
C ASN A 97 7.91 0.05 -11.63
N HIS A 98 6.62 -0.23 -11.43
CA HIS A 98 6.09 -0.58 -10.11
C HIS A 98 6.84 -1.79 -9.52
N GLY A 99 6.92 -2.88 -10.26
CA GLY A 99 7.67 -4.06 -9.82
C GLY A 99 9.14 -3.74 -9.55
N LYS A 100 9.80 -3.00 -10.46
CA LYS A 100 11.21 -2.59 -10.31
C LYS A 100 11.45 -1.79 -9.02
N VAL A 101 10.66 -0.74 -8.78
CA VAL A 101 10.83 0.15 -7.61
C VAL A 101 10.49 -0.58 -6.31
N VAL A 102 9.37 -1.30 -6.25
CA VAL A 102 8.94 -2.00 -5.04
C VAL A 102 9.90 -3.13 -4.68
N ASN A 103 10.35 -3.91 -5.66
CA ASN A 103 11.33 -4.98 -5.43
C ASN A 103 12.67 -4.42 -4.96
N PHE A 104 13.14 -3.32 -5.55
CA PHE A 104 14.37 -2.67 -5.10
C PHE A 104 14.26 -2.21 -3.64
N VAL A 105 13.17 -1.55 -3.27
CA VAL A 105 12.97 -1.08 -1.90
C VAL A 105 12.86 -2.23 -0.90
N ARG A 106 12.17 -3.32 -1.26
CA ARG A 106 12.01 -4.50 -0.39
C ARG A 106 13.27 -5.35 -0.30
N SER A 107 13.85 -5.72 -1.43
CA SER A 107 14.92 -6.72 -1.51
C SER A 107 16.30 -6.10 -1.34
N ASP A 108 16.60 -5.01 -2.07
CA ASP A 108 17.96 -4.44 -2.07
C ASP A 108 18.15 -3.48 -0.88
N LEU A 109 17.10 -2.76 -0.48
CA LEU A 109 17.14 -1.85 0.66
C LEU A 109 16.60 -2.47 1.96
N GLY A 110 16.08 -3.70 1.92
CA GLY A 110 15.59 -4.44 3.07
C GLY A 110 14.41 -3.81 3.80
N LYS A 111 13.60 -2.98 3.10
CA LYS A 111 12.47 -2.28 3.70
C LYS A 111 11.23 -3.15 3.79
N LYS A 112 10.52 -3.06 4.93
CA LYS A 112 9.21 -3.69 5.12
C LYS A 112 8.11 -2.82 4.51
N ASP A 113 6.94 -3.39 4.27
CA ASP A 113 5.81 -2.71 3.61
C ASP A 113 5.25 -1.51 4.39
N ASP A 114 5.50 -1.44 5.70
CA ASP A 114 5.13 -0.33 6.58
C ASP A 114 6.20 0.78 6.65
N GLU A 115 7.38 0.58 6.05
CA GLU A 115 8.48 1.55 6.04
C GLU A 115 8.51 2.45 4.80
N PHE A 116 7.61 2.23 3.83
CA PHE A 116 7.47 3.08 2.65
C PHE A 116 5.99 3.26 2.29
N GLY A 117 5.68 4.39 1.64
CA GLY A 117 4.31 4.73 1.32
C GLY A 117 3.82 4.17 -0.01
N THR A 118 2.56 4.50 -0.34
CA THR A 118 1.94 4.12 -1.62
C THR A 118 2.72 4.70 -2.80
N PRO A 119 2.99 3.92 -3.85
CA PRO A 119 3.67 4.40 -5.04
C PRO A 119 2.98 5.59 -5.70
N VAL A 120 3.77 6.51 -6.23
CA VAL A 120 3.32 7.74 -6.87
C VAL A 120 3.93 7.84 -8.26
N MET A 121 3.12 8.22 -9.24
CA MET A 121 3.55 8.61 -10.57
C MET A 121 3.42 10.12 -10.70
N ILE A 122 4.52 10.78 -11.08
CA ILE A 122 4.56 12.23 -11.32
C ILE A 122 4.82 12.47 -12.79
N THR A 123 3.96 13.24 -13.42
CA THR A 123 4.11 13.65 -14.82
C THR A 123 3.78 15.14 -14.98
N ASN A 124 4.32 15.76 -16.01
CA ASN A 124 3.93 17.12 -16.35
C ASN A 124 2.62 17.07 -17.17
N PRO A 125 1.57 17.80 -16.74
CA PRO A 125 0.30 17.85 -17.46
C PRO A 125 0.42 18.31 -18.92
N SER A 126 1.38 19.18 -19.25
CA SER A 126 1.63 19.64 -20.62
C SER A 126 1.98 18.51 -21.58
N ASN A 127 2.57 17.41 -21.09
CA ASN A 127 3.02 16.28 -21.90
C ASN A 127 1.92 15.24 -22.15
N LEU A 128 0.72 15.42 -21.60
CA LEU A 128 -0.36 14.43 -21.73
C LEU A 128 -0.87 14.26 -23.17
N LYS A 129 -0.65 15.26 -24.03
CA LYS A 129 -1.04 15.24 -25.47
C LYS A 129 0.12 14.82 -26.39
N ASP A 130 1.33 14.70 -25.88
CA ASP A 130 2.51 14.36 -26.66
C ASP A 130 2.51 12.88 -27.06
N LYS A 131 3.24 12.55 -28.13
CA LYS A 131 3.43 11.15 -28.56
C LYS A 131 4.23 10.33 -27.56
N GLU A 132 5.08 11.00 -26.77
CA GLU A 132 5.86 10.43 -25.70
C GLU A 132 5.52 11.13 -24.39
N ILE A 133 5.53 10.36 -23.32
CA ILE A 133 5.31 10.86 -21.96
C ILE A 133 6.51 10.53 -21.09
N SER A 134 7.02 11.54 -20.42
CA SER A 134 8.03 11.40 -19.37
C SER A 134 7.38 11.49 -18.01
N TYR A 135 7.75 10.59 -17.12
CA TYR A 135 7.24 10.56 -15.76
C TYR A 135 8.29 10.04 -14.77
N PHE A 136 8.15 10.45 -13.53
CA PHE A 136 8.84 9.84 -12.41
C PHE A 136 7.91 8.84 -11.74
N TYR A 137 8.40 7.65 -11.42
CA TYR A 137 7.65 6.65 -10.67
C TYR A 137 8.44 6.26 -9.43
N GLY A 138 7.85 6.43 -8.24
CA GLY A 138 8.57 6.20 -6.99
C GLY A 138 7.66 5.94 -5.80
N VAL A 139 8.30 5.63 -4.67
CA VAL A 139 7.63 5.41 -3.37
C VAL A 139 8.11 6.42 -2.35
N PRO A 140 7.23 6.92 -1.46
CA PRO A 140 7.62 7.77 -0.35
C PRO A 140 8.48 7.01 0.66
N LEU A 141 9.57 7.65 1.11
CA LEU A 141 10.43 7.19 2.20
C LEU A 141 10.50 8.25 3.29
N ALA A 142 10.61 7.81 4.54
CA ALA A 142 10.74 8.71 5.69
C ALA A 142 12.07 9.48 5.70
N LYS A 143 13.13 8.91 5.12
CA LYS A 143 14.46 9.53 5.06
C LYS A 143 15.24 9.09 3.83
N ARG A 144 16.20 9.94 3.43
CA ARG A 144 17.17 9.58 2.39
C ARG A 144 18.09 8.49 2.89
N ILE A 145 18.33 7.49 2.06
CA ILE A 145 19.24 6.38 2.31
C ILE A 145 20.27 6.30 1.16
N PRO A 146 21.48 5.78 1.40
CA PRO A 146 22.43 5.54 0.33
C PRO A 146 21.86 4.56 -0.70
N VAL A 147 21.96 4.91 -1.98
CA VAL A 147 21.55 4.09 -3.11
C VAL A 147 22.75 3.99 -4.06
N SER A 148 23.18 2.76 -4.32
CA SER A 148 24.31 2.48 -5.21
C SER A 148 23.92 2.31 -6.68
N ASP A 149 22.66 2.01 -6.97
CA ASP A 149 22.15 1.86 -8.33
C ASP A 149 21.75 3.23 -8.92
N ASN A 150 22.50 3.67 -9.91
CA ASN A 150 22.30 4.96 -10.60
C ASN A 150 20.97 5.06 -11.39
N ASN A 151 20.25 3.97 -11.54
CA ASN A 151 18.91 3.98 -12.15
C ASN A 151 17.85 4.57 -11.22
N PHE A 152 18.14 4.63 -9.91
CA PHE A 152 17.21 5.15 -8.92
C PHE A 152 17.63 6.55 -8.49
N ASN A 153 16.65 7.43 -8.39
CA ASN A 153 16.85 8.82 -8.02
C ASN A 153 15.89 9.22 -6.90
N PHE A 154 16.31 10.20 -6.09
CA PHE A 154 15.44 10.83 -5.13
C PHE A 154 14.78 12.07 -5.73
N GLN A 155 13.48 12.19 -5.55
CA GLN A 155 12.71 13.40 -5.86
C GLN A 155 12.01 13.90 -4.59
N THR A 156 12.09 15.21 -4.34
CA THR A 156 11.37 15.84 -3.22
C THR A 156 10.13 16.53 -3.74
N ILE A 157 8.99 16.26 -3.13
CA ILE A 157 7.77 17.04 -3.30
C ILE A 157 7.67 17.96 -2.09
N ASN A 158 7.54 19.26 -2.33
CA ASN A 158 7.34 20.23 -1.26
C ASN A 158 5.90 20.17 -0.75
N SER A 159 5.70 20.59 0.50
CA SER A 159 4.35 20.78 1.02
C SER A 159 3.62 21.83 0.19
N SER A 160 2.38 21.53 -0.18
CA SER A 160 1.58 22.44 -1.01
C SER A 160 0.09 22.16 -0.84
N ARG A 161 -0.70 23.16 -1.19
CA ARG A 161 -2.15 22.99 -1.37
C ARG A 161 -2.38 22.35 -2.73
N VAL A 162 -3.08 21.21 -2.75
CA VAL A 162 -3.31 20.42 -3.96
C VAL A 162 -4.80 20.25 -4.24
N TYR A 163 -5.14 20.26 -5.51
CA TYR A 163 -6.43 19.77 -5.99
C TYR A 163 -6.28 18.30 -6.31
N TYR A 164 -7.24 17.49 -5.90
CA TYR A 164 -7.24 16.06 -6.20
C TYR A 164 -8.63 15.54 -6.49
N ILE A 165 -8.68 14.43 -7.19
CA ILE A 165 -9.92 13.73 -7.54
C ILE A 165 -9.70 12.23 -7.36
N TYR A 166 -10.64 11.57 -6.71
CA TYR A 166 -10.68 10.11 -6.73
C TYR A 166 -11.44 9.64 -7.96
N PHE A 167 -10.83 8.76 -8.69
CA PHE A 167 -11.37 8.23 -9.92
C PHE A 167 -11.56 6.72 -9.81
N GLN A 168 -12.73 6.24 -10.21
CA GLN A 168 -13.05 4.82 -10.30
C GLN A 168 -13.52 4.49 -11.72
N GLY A 169 -12.93 3.47 -12.33
CA GLY A 169 -13.33 3.03 -13.67
C GLY A 169 -12.17 2.70 -14.58
N ASN A 170 -12.46 2.71 -15.90
CA ASN A 170 -11.45 2.38 -16.88
C ASN A 170 -10.38 3.47 -16.96
N TYR A 171 -9.12 3.05 -16.96
CA TYR A 171 -7.95 3.93 -17.05
C TYR A 171 -8.01 4.98 -18.17
N ASN A 172 -8.75 4.72 -19.23
CA ASN A 172 -8.95 5.69 -20.33
C ASN A 172 -9.70 6.95 -19.90
N ASN A 173 -10.58 6.84 -18.90
CA ASN A 173 -11.41 7.97 -18.47
C ASN A 173 -10.63 8.96 -17.59
N ARG A 174 -9.41 8.61 -17.16
CA ARG A 174 -8.54 9.48 -16.35
C ARG A 174 -8.23 10.82 -17.01
N ILE A 175 -8.10 10.83 -18.35
CA ILE A 175 -7.76 12.05 -19.10
C ILE A 175 -8.84 13.12 -18.90
N LYS A 176 -10.12 12.72 -18.90
CA LYS A 176 -11.22 13.62 -18.62
C LYS A 176 -11.08 14.25 -17.24
N ASN A 177 -10.84 13.42 -16.22
CA ASN A 177 -10.71 13.88 -14.85
C ASN A 177 -9.48 14.78 -14.63
N ILE A 178 -8.37 14.50 -15.34
CA ILE A 178 -7.19 15.38 -15.32
C ILE A 178 -7.50 16.72 -15.96
N GLN A 179 -8.26 16.74 -17.08
CA GLN A 179 -8.65 17.98 -17.74
C GLN A 179 -9.61 18.83 -16.89
N GLU A 180 -10.40 18.22 -16.03
CA GLU A 180 -11.25 18.93 -15.06
C GLU A 180 -10.44 19.55 -13.91
N LEU A 181 -9.24 19.05 -13.62
CA LEU A 181 -8.33 19.59 -12.59
C LEU A 181 -7.44 20.75 -13.08
N LEU A 182 -7.27 20.88 -14.38
CA LEU A 182 -6.41 21.90 -15.04
C LEU A 182 -7.21 23.13 -15.44
#